data_044ead345329be53c8b6ef15773bae9b
#
_entry.id   044ead345329be53c8b6ef15773bae9b
#
_cell.length_a   1.000
_cell.length_b   1.000
_cell.length_c   1.000
_cell.angle_alpha   90.00
_cell.angle_beta   90.00
_cell.angle_gamma   90.00
#
_symmetry.space_group_name_H-M   'P 1'
#
loop_
_entity.id
_entity.type
_entity.pdbx_description
1 polymer ?
#
loop_
_entity_poly.entity_id
_entity_poly.type
_entity_poly.pdbx_seq_one_letter_code
_entity_poly.pdbx_strand_id
1 'polypeptide(L)'
;MEGFTKSGSLSQRNNNPLNLKFANQPYAVKKGVFAYFDTLEHGWQACYRQIKIVVKGTSHAYNYEAEKQFSLANCGEMTLLQFISVFAPKKDNNDPAKYTNFICGKLKVDPAFQMKQFT
;
A
#
# COMPACT_ATOMS: atom_id res chain seq x y z
N MET A 1 13.15 -1.04 4.28
CA MET A 1 13.05 0.39 3.96
C MET A 1 13.59 1.21 5.11
N GLU A 2 14.50 2.09 4.79
CA GLU A 2 15.05 2.98 5.81
C GLU A 2 13.96 3.89 6.36
N GLY A 3 14.08 4.25 7.62
CA GLY A 3 13.16 5.15 8.28
C GLY A 3 11.99 4.49 8.98
N PHE A 4 11.78 3.18 8.84
CA PHE A 4 10.73 2.49 9.58
C PHE A 4 11.23 2.19 10.98
N THR A 5 10.82 3.01 11.94
CA THR A 5 11.20 2.90 13.34
C THR A 5 9.94 2.93 14.21
N LYS A 6 10.09 2.52 15.47
CA LYS A 6 8.97 2.51 16.42
C LYS A 6 8.50 3.90 16.83
N SER A 7 9.31 4.92 16.60
CA SER A 7 9.00 6.29 17.01
C SER A 7 8.48 7.17 15.88
N GLY A 8 8.23 6.62 14.71
CA GLY A 8 7.80 7.39 13.56
C GLY A 8 6.29 7.47 13.40
N SER A 9 5.85 7.50 12.15
CA SER A 9 4.44 7.48 11.79
C SER A 9 3.74 6.21 12.27
N LEU A 10 2.43 6.16 12.11
CA LEU A 10 1.66 4.96 12.48
C LEU A 10 2.15 3.72 11.75
N SER A 11 2.45 3.83 10.45
CA SER A 11 2.96 2.70 9.69
C SER A 11 4.32 2.23 10.23
N GLN A 12 5.17 3.15 10.62
CA GLN A 12 6.47 2.82 11.20
C GLN A 12 6.33 2.12 12.56
N ARG A 13 5.46 2.66 13.41
CA ARG A 13 5.22 2.08 14.74
C ARG A 13 4.61 0.69 14.70
N ASN A 14 3.77 0.43 13.69
CA ASN A 14 3.09 -0.84 13.51
C ASN A 14 3.88 -1.85 12.67
N ASN A 15 5.07 -1.47 12.18
CA ASN A 15 5.81 -2.29 11.22
C ASN A 15 4.93 -2.66 10.01
N ASN A 16 4.14 -1.72 9.53
CA ASN A 16 3.09 -1.95 8.54
C ASN A 16 3.24 -0.96 7.38
N PRO A 17 4.10 -1.27 6.39
CA PRO A 17 4.46 -0.31 5.33
C PRO A 17 3.28 0.26 4.54
N LEU A 18 2.22 -0.50 4.34
CA LEU A 18 1.04 -0.05 3.60
C LEU A 18 -0.09 0.43 4.48
N ASN A 19 0.11 0.52 5.81
CA ASN A 19 -0.98 0.84 6.74
C ASN A 19 -2.19 -0.08 6.52
N LEU A 20 -1.94 -1.37 6.37
CA LEU A 20 -3.00 -2.34 6.14
C LEU A 20 -3.92 -2.41 7.35
N LYS A 21 -5.22 -2.49 7.10
CA LYS A 21 -6.18 -2.79 8.14
C LYS A 21 -6.04 -4.25 8.54
N PHE A 22 -6.38 -4.55 9.79
CA PHE A 22 -6.31 -5.92 10.29
C PHE A 22 -7.32 -6.79 9.55
N ALA A 23 -6.85 -7.89 8.98
CA ALA A 23 -7.66 -8.87 8.25
C ALA A 23 -7.12 -10.28 8.46
N ASN A 24 -6.67 -10.57 9.68
CA ASN A 24 -6.12 -11.87 10.07
C ASN A 24 -4.92 -12.30 9.22
N GLN A 25 -4.13 -11.32 8.76
CA GLN A 25 -2.89 -11.62 8.03
C GLN A 25 -1.95 -12.42 8.93
N PRO A 26 -1.09 -13.27 8.34
CA PRO A 26 -0.09 -13.99 9.13
C PRO A 26 0.76 -13.03 9.97
N TYR A 27 0.95 -13.37 11.24
CA TYR A 27 1.73 -12.60 12.21
C TYR A 27 1.13 -11.21 12.55
N ALA A 28 -0.08 -10.92 12.08
CA ALA A 28 -0.72 -9.65 12.39
C ALA A 28 -1.48 -9.71 13.71
N VAL A 29 -1.42 -8.62 14.46
CA VAL A 29 -2.22 -8.39 15.66
C VAL A 29 -3.08 -7.17 15.40
N LYS A 30 -4.32 -7.20 15.84
CA LYS A 30 -5.23 -6.07 15.68
C LYS A 30 -4.84 -4.95 16.65
N LYS A 31 -4.62 -3.75 16.09
CA LYS A 31 -4.32 -2.56 16.89
C LYS A 31 -5.19 -1.42 16.37
N GLY A 32 -6.29 -1.14 17.06
CA GLY A 32 -7.33 -0.29 16.53
C GLY A 32 -7.95 -0.96 15.31
N VAL A 33 -7.95 -0.28 14.18
CA VAL A 33 -8.41 -0.86 12.89
C VAL A 33 -7.25 -1.42 12.06
N PHE A 34 -6.02 -1.18 12.50
CA PHE A 34 -4.83 -1.51 11.71
C PHE A 34 -4.20 -2.81 12.17
N ALA A 35 -3.47 -3.44 11.25
CA ALA A 35 -2.61 -4.57 11.58
C ALA A 35 -1.31 -4.06 12.21
N TYR A 36 -0.86 -4.73 13.24
CA TYR A 36 0.45 -4.54 13.86
C TYR A 36 1.28 -5.79 13.64
N PHE A 37 2.53 -5.63 13.24
CA PHE A 37 3.45 -6.74 13.06
C PHE A 37 4.60 -6.60 14.05
N ASP A 38 5.04 -7.73 14.58
CA ASP A 38 6.12 -7.77 15.57
C ASP A 38 7.48 -7.41 14.94
N THR A 39 7.64 -7.67 13.65
CA THR A 39 8.85 -7.33 12.91
C THR A 39 8.49 -6.61 11.62
N LEU A 40 9.41 -5.79 11.14
CA LEU A 40 9.25 -5.12 9.85
C LEU A 40 9.21 -6.14 8.70
N GLU A 41 9.93 -7.24 8.83
CA GLU A 41 9.91 -8.30 7.82
C GLU A 41 8.52 -8.88 7.63
N HIS A 42 7.81 -9.18 8.71
CA HIS A 42 6.43 -9.67 8.63
C HIS A 42 5.51 -8.63 8.00
N GLY A 43 5.72 -7.36 8.31
CA GLY A 43 4.98 -6.28 7.67
C GLY A 43 5.22 -6.22 6.17
N TRP A 44 6.46 -6.38 5.74
CA TRP A 44 6.79 -6.41 4.31
C TRP A 44 6.18 -7.63 3.62
N GLN A 45 6.14 -8.78 4.27
CA GLN A 45 5.48 -9.96 3.71
C GLN A 45 3.99 -9.70 3.44
N ALA A 46 3.31 -9.07 4.40
CA ALA A 46 1.91 -8.68 4.23
C ALA A 46 1.74 -7.67 3.11
N CYS A 47 2.66 -6.71 3.01
CA CYS A 47 2.68 -5.72 1.94
C CYS A 47 2.78 -6.39 0.57
N TYR A 48 3.72 -7.30 0.40
CA TYR A 48 3.90 -8.00 -0.88
C TYR A 48 2.68 -8.83 -1.24
N ARG A 49 2.08 -9.49 -0.26
CA ARG A 49 0.85 -10.26 -0.49
C ARG A 49 -0.28 -9.36 -0.99
N GLN A 50 -0.44 -8.19 -0.37
CA GLN A 50 -1.45 -7.23 -0.78
C GLN A 50 -1.18 -6.72 -2.20
N ILE A 51 0.06 -6.39 -2.51
CA ILE A 51 0.43 -5.94 -3.86
C ILE A 51 0.12 -7.00 -4.90
N LYS A 52 0.39 -8.26 -4.61
CA LYS A 52 0.08 -9.35 -5.55
C LYS A 52 -1.40 -9.41 -5.90
N ILE A 53 -2.29 -9.29 -4.93
CA ILE A 53 -3.72 -9.35 -5.22
C ILE A 53 -4.22 -8.07 -5.88
N VAL A 54 -3.58 -6.92 -5.63
CA VAL A 54 -3.89 -5.69 -6.36
C VAL A 54 -3.50 -5.83 -7.83
N VAL A 55 -2.31 -6.37 -8.09
CA VAL A 55 -1.83 -6.59 -9.46
C VAL A 55 -2.78 -7.50 -10.23
N LYS A 56 -3.31 -8.54 -9.57
CA LYS A 56 -4.28 -9.45 -10.18
C LYS A 56 -5.69 -8.85 -10.31
N GLY A 57 -5.95 -7.71 -9.69
CA GLY A 57 -7.27 -7.09 -9.72
C GLY A 57 -8.29 -7.77 -8.80
N THR A 58 -7.84 -8.50 -7.78
CA THR A 58 -8.71 -9.31 -6.92
C THR A 58 -8.81 -8.82 -5.47
N SER A 59 -8.23 -7.69 -5.14
CA SER A 59 -8.35 -7.12 -3.79
C SER A 59 -9.69 -6.41 -3.64
N HIS A 60 -10.56 -6.90 -2.78
CA HIS A 60 -11.88 -6.29 -2.54
C HIS A 60 -11.74 -4.84 -2.06
N ALA A 61 -10.85 -4.58 -1.12
CA ALA A 61 -10.68 -3.24 -0.57
C ALA A 61 -10.19 -2.25 -1.63
N TYR A 62 -9.19 -2.64 -2.42
CA TYR A 62 -8.67 -1.76 -3.45
C TYR A 62 -9.57 -1.69 -4.69
N ASN A 63 -10.35 -2.73 -4.97
CA ASN A 63 -11.37 -2.67 -6.02
C ASN A 63 -12.43 -1.63 -5.67
N TYR A 64 -12.87 -1.60 -4.41
CA TYR A 64 -13.82 -0.59 -3.95
C TYR A 64 -13.27 0.82 -4.17
N GLU A 65 -12.03 1.06 -3.77
CA GLU A 65 -11.40 2.36 -3.91
C GLU A 65 -11.14 2.73 -5.38
N ALA A 66 -10.76 1.75 -6.20
CA ALA A 66 -10.54 1.97 -7.63
C ALA A 66 -11.82 2.43 -8.32
N GLU A 67 -12.95 1.81 -8.01
CA GLU A 67 -14.24 2.22 -8.56
C GLU A 67 -14.67 3.57 -8.02
N LYS A 68 -14.63 3.73 -6.70
CA LYS A 68 -15.14 4.93 -6.03
C LYS A 68 -14.36 6.18 -6.38
N GLN A 69 -13.02 6.10 -6.38
CA GLN A 69 -12.18 7.29 -6.58
C GLN A 69 -11.82 7.54 -8.04
N PHE A 70 -11.70 6.50 -8.84
CA PHE A 70 -11.11 6.62 -10.19
C PHE A 70 -12.00 6.06 -11.29
N SER A 71 -13.17 5.53 -10.95
CA SER A 71 -14.11 4.91 -11.91
C SER A 71 -13.47 3.80 -12.73
N LEU A 72 -12.64 2.99 -12.09
CA LEU A 72 -11.93 1.90 -12.74
C LEU A 72 -12.65 0.57 -12.48
N ALA A 73 -12.48 -0.38 -13.39
CA ALA A 73 -13.12 -1.69 -13.31
C ALA A 73 -12.59 -2.53 -12.15
N ASN A 74 -11.28 -2.44 -11.89
CA ASN A 74 -10.65 -3.16 -10.77
C ASN A 74 -9.34 -2.48 -10.40
N CYS A 75 -8.75 -2.92 -9.29
CA CYS A 75 -7.55 -2.29 -8.75
C CYS A 75 -6.30 -2.49 -9.60
N GLY A 76 -6.27 -3.52 -10.44
CA GLY A 76 -5.15 -3.73 -11.37
C GLY A 76 -5.05 -2.62 -12.43
N GLU A 77 -6.16 -1.94 -12.71
CA GLU A 77 -6.19 -0.83 -13.65
C GLU A 77 -5.60 0.45 -13.06
N MET A 78 -5.43 0.55 -11.74
CA MET A 78 -4.85 1.74 -11.13
C MET A 78 -3.41 1.95 -11.58
N THR A 79 -3.04 3.21 -11.78
CA THR A 79 -1.64 3.58 -11.93
C THR A 79 -0.93 3.45 -10.57
N LEU A 80 0.39 3.44 -10.60
CA LEU A 80 1.16 3.43 -9.35
C LEU A 80 0.83 4.65 -8.49
N LEU A 81 0.67 5.82 -9.09
CA LEU A 81 0.27 7.03 -8.34
C LEU A 81 -1.10 6.84 -7.69
N GLN A 82 -2.07 6.30 -8.40
CA GLN A 82 -3.41 6.06 -7.86
C GLN A 82 -3.36 5.07 -6.70
N PHE A 83 -2.62 3.99 -6.85
CA PHE A 83 -2.46 3.00 -5.79
C PHE A 83 -1.85 3.63 -4.53
N ILE A 84 -0.78 4.39 -4.67
CA ILE A 84 -0.12 5.04 -3.53
C ILE A 84 -1.06 6.07 -2.89
N SER A 85 -1.86 6.77 -3.68
CA SER A 85 -2.82 7.75 -3.17
C SER A 85 -3.90 7.12 -2.29
N VAL A 86 -4.21 5.84 -2.50
CA VAL A 86 -5.19 5.12 -1.67
C VAL A 86 -4.62 4.82 -0.29
N PHE A 87 -3.41 4.28 -0.20
CA PHE A 87 -2.87 3.91 1.12
C PHE A 87 -2.14 5.04 1.82
N ALA A 88 -1.71 6.07 1.10
CA ALA A 88 -1.02 7.23 1.67
C ALA A 88 -1.68 8.52 1.18
N PRO A 89 -2.96 8.75 1.54
CA PRO A 89 -3.69 9.90 1.02
C PRO A 89 -3.15 11.22 1.56
N LYS A 90 -3.26 12.26 0.74
CA LYS A 90 -2.78 13.59 1.08
C LYS A 90 -3.42 14.14 2.36
N LYS A 91 -4.68 13.79 2.61
CA LYS A 91 -5.41 14.23 3.81
C LYS A 91 -4.76 13.78 5.12
N ASP A 92 -3.90 12.77 5.08
CA ASP A 92 -3.20 12.24 6.25
C ASP A 92 -1.75 12.77 6.32
N ASN A 93 -1.51 13.95 5.80
CA ASN A 93 -0.18 14.60 5.75
C ASN A 93 0.84 13.82 4.91
N ASN A 94 0.37 13.08 3.93
CA ASN A 94 1.24 12.40 2.97
C ASN A 94 1.38 13.23 1.70
N ASP A 95 2.42 12.94 0.95
CA ASP A 95 2.61 13.50 -0.38
C ASP A 95 2.70 12.33 -1.37
N PRO A 96 1.54 11.89 -1.91
CA PRO A 96 1.53 10.73 -2.81
C PRO A 96 2.41 10.91 -4.04
N ALA A 97 2.46 12.12 -4.60
CA ALA A 97 3.26 12.37 -5.80
C ALA A 97 4.75 12.21 -5.51
N LYS A 98 5.22 12.78 -4.40
CA LYS A 98 6.63 12.68 -4.00
C LYS A 98 7.01 11.24 -3.67
N TYR A 99 6.15 10.54 -2.95
CA TYR A 99 6.36 9.15 -2.60
C TYR A 99 6.40 8.28 -3.87
N THR A 100 5.47 8.55 -4.80
CA THR A 100 5.40 7.82 -6.07
C THR A 100 6.68 8.05 -6.90
N ASN A 101 7.14 9.29 -6.98
CA ASN A 101 8.36 9.60 -7.73
C ASN A 101 9.56 8.86 -7.14
N PHE A 102 9.65 8.78 -5.82
CA PHE A 102 10.72 8.03 -5.16
C PHE A 102 10.68 6.54 -5.57
N ILE A 103 9.50 5.93 -5.48
CA ILE A 103 9.33 4.51 -5.84
C ILE A 103 9.57 4.29 -7.32
N CYS A 104 9.07 5.17 -8.18
CA CYS A 104 9.28 5.07 -9.62
C CYS A 104 10.76 5.12 -9.98
N GLY A 105 11.52 5.97 -9.28
CA GLY A 105 12.98 6.02 -9.46
C GLY A 105 13.65 4.72 -9.08
N LYS A 106 13.21 4.07 -8.01
CA LYS A 106 13.74 2.78 -7.56
C LYS A 106 13.39 1.65 -8.52
N LEU A 107 12.16 1.64 -9.03
CA LEU A 107 11.67 0.58 -9.91
C LEU A 107 11.93 0.87 -11.39
N LYS A 108 12.34 2.09 -11.72
CA LYS A 108 12.57 2.55 -13.10
C LYS A 108 11.31 2.42 -13.96
N VAL A 109 10.18 2.86 -13.41
CA VAL A 109 8.90 2.88 -14.10
C VAL A 109 8.30 4.29 -14.05
N ASP A 110 7.33 4.55 -14.91
CA ASP A 110 6.60 5.82 -14.97
C ASP A 110 5.49 5.82 -13.91
N PRO A 111 5.12 6.98 -13.32
CA PRO A 111 3.98 7.04 -12.39
C PRO A 111 2.65 6.57 -12.97
N ALA A 112 2.49 6.62 -14.30
CA ALA A 112 1.30 6.13 -14.98
C ALA A 112 1.33 4.62 -15.24
N PHE A 113 2.37 3.93 -14.80
CA PHE A 113 2.50 2.48 -14.94
C PHE A 113 1.38 1.81 -14.12
N GLN A 114 0.57 1.00 -14.79
CA GLN A 114 -0.59 0.38 -14.13
C GLN A 114 -0.17 -0.81 -13.29
N MET A 115 -0.87 -1.03 -12.17
CA MET A 115 -0.56 -2.12 -11.25
C MET A 115 -0.58 -3.48 -11.95
N LYS A 116 -1.53 -3.71 -12.88
CA LYS A 116 -1.61 -4.98 -13.61
C LYS A 116 -0.39 -5.28 -14.46
N GLN A 117 0.46 -4.29 -14.74
CA GLN A 117 1.66 -4.47 -15.56
C GLN A 117 2.84 -5.03 -14.74
N PHE A 118 2.73 -5.03 -13.42
CA PHE A 118 3.71 -5.71 -12.57
C PHE A 118 3.44 -7.21 -12.62
N THR A 119 4.39 -7.98 -13.07
CA THR A 119 4.25 -9.44 -13.19
C THR A 119 5.41 -10.17 -12.55
#